data_e60c1e77d554150b1013733200262983
#
_entry.id   e60c1e77d554150b1013733200262983
#
_cell.length_a   1.000
_cell.length_b   1.000
_cell.length_c   1.000
_cell.angle_alpha   90.00
_cell.angle_beta   90.00
_cell.angle_gamma   90.00
#
_symmetry.space_group_name_H-M   'P 1'
#
loop_
_entity.id
_entity.type
_entity.pdbx_description
1 polymer ?
#
loop_
_entity_poly.entity_id
_entity_poly.type
_entity_poly.pdbx_seq_one_letter_code
_entity_poly.pdbx_strand_id
1 'polypeptide(L)'
;MLTERGSWKFGADTLPWRLAKDKPAGARRAPGGTDTPEARRMAQGSMWPDNAQLAMSFVVNVEEGAEYSPREGDRHPEPVDELGIALKRPVRNLGNESSYLYGVHAGAPRVMALLERYGIRATFTAAAVALERAPELARAIVAGGHEVCAHGYRWIHQFSMDEAAEREFIRKAAASIETTTGQRPYGWLSRYLFTEHTRRLLIEEGFTYHMDDYSDDVPFWDVVDGRAIVVVPYALDSNDMKMWTAPALTPEQWLAYAIETFQVLYEEGATRPRMMSLGVHLRIIGRPGRIRAFQRFVQHVRSQPRVWIATRREIAERWAAANPRRLA
;
A
#
# COMPACT_ATOMS: atom_id res chain seq x y z
N MET A 1 -24.61 17.30 30.40
CA MET A 1 -23.92 18.60 30.48
C MET A 1 -22.78 18.54 29.47
N LEU A 2 -22.91 19.28 28.39
CA LEU A 2 -21.94 19.45 27.34
C LEU A 2 -20.97 20.56 27.71
N THR A 3 -19.68 20.34 27.58
CA THR A 3 -18.58 21.31 27.35
C THR A 3 -17.32 20.43 27.29
N GLU A 4 -16.42 20.49 26.31
CA GLU A 4 -15.80 21.59 25.61
C GLU A 4 -15.28 21.15 24.25
N ARG A 5 -15.45 21.98 23.25
CA ARG A 5 -14.82 21.83 21.93
C ARG A 5 -13.35 22.23 22.03
N GLY A 6 -12.45 21.29 21.92
CA GLY A 6 -11.03 21.57 21.70
C GLY A 6 -10.81 22.19 20.33
N SER A 7 -10.58 23.49 20.28
CA SER A 7 -10.14 24.16 19.05
C SER A 7 -8.63 24.00 18.91
N TRP A 8 -8.18 23.31 17.85
CA TRP A 8 -6.78 23.28 17.47
C TRP A 8 -6.36 24.67 16.96
N LYS A 9 -5.51 25.37 17.70
CA LYS A 9 -4.87 26.59 17.21
C LYS A 9 -3.56 26.20 16.54
N PHE A 10 -3.53 26.23 15.20
CA PHE A 10 -2.29 26.14 14.45
C PHE A 10 -1.61 27.53 14.53
N GLY A 11 -0.43 27.59 15.09
CA GLY A 11 0.41 28.78 15.04
C GLY A 11 0.83 29.02 13.58
N ALA A 12 0.75 30.26 13.13
CA ALA A 12 1.03 30.67 11.74
C ALA A 12 2.47 30.37 11.27
N ASP A 13 3.36 29.94 12.17
CA ASP A 13 4.79 29.77 11.89
C ASP A 13 5.23 28.29 11.75
N THR A 14 4.30 27.32 11.81
CA THR A 14 4.64 25.88 11.81
C THR A 14 4.26 25.14 10.52
N LEU A 15 3.82 25.82 9.48
CA LEU A 15 3.48 25.18 8.20
C LEU A 15 4.68 25.20 7.25
N PRO A 16 5.26 24.04 6.88
CA PRO A 16 6.47 23.97 6.08
C PRO A 16 6.27 24.23 4.58
N TRP A 17 5.05 24.54 4.13
CA TRP A 17 4.79 24.86 2.74
C TRP A 17 4.46 26.34 2.54
N ARG A 18 5.38 27.18 2.27
CA ARG A 18 5.13 28.42 1.52
C ARG A 18 5.41 28.12 0.05
N LEU A 19 4.40 28.22 -0.80
CA LEU A 19 4.58 28.30 -2.23
C LEU A 19 5.59 29.41 -2.50
N ALA A 20 6.72 29.06 -3.11
CA ALA A 20 7.72 30.03 -3.53
C ALA A 20 7.06 30.98 -4.53
N LYS A 21 6.90 32.24 -4.14
CA LYS A 21 6.55 33.30 -5.10
C LYS A 21 7.76 33.51 -6.00
N ASP A 22 7.55 33.47 -7.30
CA ASP A 22 8.54 33.74 -8.31
C ASP A 22 9.35 34.99 -7.96
N LYS A 23 10.66 34.85 -7.86
CA LYS A 23 11.60 35.95 -7.81
C LYS A 23 12.33 36.05 -9.15
N PRO A 24 12.46 37.27 -9.67
CA PRO A 24 13.17 37.49 -10.95
C PRO A 24 14.67 37.20 -10.81
N ALA A 25 15.25 36.74 -11.92
CA ALA A 25 16.65 36.40 -12.08
C ALA A 25 17.57 37.58 -11.75
N GLY A 26 18.59 37.32 -10.92
CA GLY A 26 19.69 38.22 -10.70
C GLY A 26 20.16 38.31 -9.26
N ALA A 27 20.88 37.29 -8.76
CA ALA A 27 21.67 37.48 -7.56
C ALA A 27 23.02 36.73 -7.69
N ARG A 28 24.06 37.47 -7.46
CA ARG A 28 25.48 37.08 -7.53
C ARG A 28 25.82 35.99 -6.51
N ARG A 29 26.71 35.06 -6.90
CA ARG A 29 27.34 34.07 -6.02
C ARG A 29 28.03 34.76 -4.84
N ALA A 30 27.69 34.35 -3.62
CA ALA A 30 28.52 34.59 -2.43
C ALA A 30 29.35 33.34 -2.13
N PRO A 31 30.62 33.46 -1.76
CA PRO A 31 31.46 32.34 -1.33
C PRO A 31 31.28 32.12 0.17
N GLY A 32 31.00 30.91 0.58
CA GLY A 32 30.93 30.52 1.99
C GLY A 32 29.99 29.35 2.19
N GLY A 33 30.51 28.11 2.06
CA GLY A 33 29.79 26.92 2.35
C GLY A 33 29.39 26.87 3.82
N THR A 34 28.14 27.07 4.13
CA THR A 34 27.58 26.78 5.45
C THR A 34 27.41 25.27 5.58
N ASP A 35 28.21 24.67 6.45
CA ASP A 35 28.12 23.26 6.85
C ASP A 35 26.90 23.05 7.75
N THR A 36 25.70 23.18 7.15
CA THR A 36 24.42 22.94 7.83
C THR A 36 24.13 21.43 7.88
N PRO A 37 23.38 20.95 8.89
CA PRO A 37 22.94 19.55 8.93
C PRO A 37 22.23 19.12 7.64
N GLU A 38 21.59 20.05 6.97
CA GLU A 38 20.91 19.87 5.68
C GLU A 38 21.91 19.71 4.52
N ALA A 39 22.99 20.50 4.50
CA ALA A 39 24.08 20.36 3.53
C ALA A 39 24.85 19.03 3.73
N ARG A 40 24.99 18.58 4.97
CA ARG A 40 25.60 17.25 5.27
C ARG A 40 24.69 16.10 4.83
N ARG A 41 23.36 16.22 4.94
CA ARG A 41 22.40 15.23 4.41
C ARG A 41 22.42 15.18 2.90
N MET A 42 22.49 16.32 2.23
CA MET A 42 22.63 16.39 0.75
C MET A 42 23.95 15.78 0.26
N ALA A 43 25.02 15.90 1.04
CA ALA A 43 26.33 15.31 0.71
C ALA A 43 26.37 13.79 0.91
N GLN A 44 25.44 13.19 1.66
CA GLN A 44 25.38 11.75 1.92
C GLN A 44 24.64 10.94 0.83
N GLY A 45 24.11 11.58 -0.21
CA GLY A 45 23.32 10.92 -1.25
C GLY A 45 21.89 10.62 -0.82
N SER A 46 21.05 10.22 -1.78
CA SER A 46 19.67 9.78 -1.50
C SER A 46 19.68 8.52 -0.63
N MET A 47 18.70 8.41 0.28
CA MET A 47 18.46 7.21 1.06
C MET A 47 18.12 6.00 0.17
N TRP A 48 17.48 6.27 -0.98
CA TRP A 48 17.10 5.24 -1.95
C TRP A 48 18.27 4.86 -2.88
N PRO A 49 18.30 3.62 -3.42
CA PRO A 49 19.33 3.19 -4.36
C PRO A 49 19.47 4.12 -5.57
N ASP A 50 20.68 4.14 -6.17
CA ASP A 50 21.00 4.88 -7.38
C ASP A 50 20.65 6.37 -7.33
N ASN A 51 20.74 6.97 -6.15
CA ASN A 51 20.32 8.35 -5.89
C ASN A 51 18.86 8.63 -6.33
N ALA A 52 17.99 7.64 -6.22
CA ALA A 52 16.59 7.81 -6.54
C ALA A 52 15.96 8.88 -5.61
N GLN A 53 15.13 9.69 -6.20
CA GLN A 53 14.44 10.80 -5.56
C GLN A 53 13.15 10.32 -4.88
N LEU A 54 12.51 9.33 -5.49
CA LEU A 54 11.27 8.73 -5.01
C LEU A 54 11.36 7.20 -5.06
N ALA A 55 10.94 6.54 -3.98
CA ALA A 55 10.62 5.12 -4.00
C ALA A 55 9.16 4.94 -4.42
N MET A 56 8.91 4.19 -5.49
CA MET A 56 7.58 3.91 -6.00
C MET A 56 7.21 2.45 -5.77
N SER A 57 6.10 2.20 -5.08
CA SER A 57 5.58 0.86 -4.82
C SER A 57 4.22 0.66 -5.47
N PHE A 58 4.12 -0.34 -6.34
CA PHE A 58 2.85 -0.83 -6.86
C PHE A 58 2.36 -1.98 -5.97
N VAL A 59 1.15 -1.84 -5.43
CA VAL A 59 0.51 -2.85 -4.58
C VAL A 59 -0.71 -3.40 -5.32
N VAL A 60 -0.76 -4.71 -5.51
CA VAL A 60 -1.87 -5.40 -6.15
C VAL A 60 -2.59 -6.23 -5.10
N ASN A 61 -3.82 -5.86 -4.77
CA ASN A 61 -4.64 -6.59 -3.81
C ASN A 61 -5.29 -7.80 -4.47
N VAL A 62 -5.17 -8.97 -3.83
CA VAL A 62 -5.75 -10.26 -4.24
C VAL A 62 -6.68 -10.73 -3.14
N GLU A 63 -7.95 -10.49 -3.32
CA GLU A 63 -8.98 -10.68 -2.30
C GLU A 63 -10.08 -11.62 -2.79
N GLU A 64 -10.12 -11.87 -4.07
CA GLU A 64 -11.14 -12.59 -4.81
C GLU A 64 -11.28 -14.04 -4.33
N GLY A 65 -12.46 -14.38 -3.82
CA GLY A 65 -12.76 -15.69 -3.23
C GLY A 65 -12.43 -15.80 -1.74
N ALA A 66 -11.88 -14.76 -1.10
CA ALA A 66 -11.59 -14.72 0.33
C ALA A 66 -12.51 -13.76 1.10
N GLU A 67 -13.39 -13.03 0.40
CA GLU A 67 -14.38 -12.10 0.95
C GLU A 67 -15.45 -12.79 1.82
N TYR A 68 -16.26 -12.00 2.52
CA TYR A 68 -17.41 -12.51 3.26
C TYR A 68 -18.39 -13.26 2.33
N SER A 69 -18.76 -14.48 2.72
CA SER A 69 -19.67 -15.31 1.97
C SER A 69 -20.53 -16.19 2.88
N PRO A 70 -21.86 -16.23 2.70
CA PRO A 70 -22.74 -17.18 3.39
C PRO A 70 -22.34 -18.66 3.16
N ARG A 71 -21.59 -18.97 2.09
CA ARG A 71 -21.02 -20.31 1.87
C ARG A 71 -19.96 -20.68 2.90
N GLU A 72 -19.29 -19.69 3.45
CA GLU A 72 -18.25 -19.83 4.49
C GLU A 72 -18.85 -19.71 5.90
N GLY A 73 -20.18 -19.66 6.03
CA GLY A 73 -20.89 -19.49 7.29
C GLY A 73 -21.01 -18.03 7.76
N ASP A 74 -20.66 -17.06 6.93
CA ASP A 74 -20.78 -15.64 7.28
C ASP A 74 -22.25 -15.19 7.35
N ARG A 75 -22.52 -14.22 8.22
CA ARG A 75 -23.87 -13.69 8.47
C ARG A 75 -24.47 -12.91 7.30
N HIS A 76 -23.61 -12.49 6.38
CA HIS A 76 -23.97 -11.70 5.19
C HIS A 76 -22.94 -11.91 4.09
N PRO A 77 -23.27 -11.65 2.82
CA PRO A 77 -22.28 -11.57 1.76
C PRO A 77 -21.39 -10.34 1.91
N GLU A 78 -20.35 -10.26 1.11
CA GLU A 78 -19.44 -9.12 1.07
C GLU A 78 -20.18 -7.80 0.85
N PRO A 79 -20.07 -6.82 1.79
CA PRO A 79 -20.75 -5.54 1.68
C PRO A 79 -20.06 -4.57 0.71
N VAL A 80 -18.79 -4.78 0.37
CA VAL A 80 -18.08 -3.97 -0.62
C VAL A 80 -18.49 -4.43 -2.02
N ASP A 81 -19.38 -3.69 -2.62
CA ASP A 81 -20.07 -4.00 -3.88
C ASP A 81 -20.02 -2.78 -4.79
N GLU A 82 -19.70 -2.98 -6.08
CA GLU A 82 -19.62 -1.89 -7.07
C GLU A 82 -20.93 -1.12 -7.23
N LEU A 83 -22.06 -1.79 -6.97
CA LEU A 83 -23.39 -1.17 -7.00
C LEU A 83 -23.82 -0.60 -5.63
N GLY A 84 -22.98 -0.73 -4.60
CA GLY A 84 -23.28 -0.26 -3.26
C GLY A 84 -24.36 -1.04 -2.53
N ILE A 85 -24.61 -2.29 -2.92
CA ILE A 85 -25.66 -3.14 -2.33
C ILE A 85 -25.11 -3.92 -1.15
N ALA A 86 -25.37 -3.43 0.07
CA ALA A 86 -24.99 -4.12 1.31
C ALA A 86 -26.18 -4.93 1.86
N LEU A 87 -26.10 -6.25 1.76
CA LEU A 87 -27.11 -7.17 2.33
C LEU A 87 -26.70 -7.54 3.77
N LYS A 88 -27.67 -7.46 4.70
CA LYS A 88 -27.47 -7.80 6.13
C LYS A 88 -28.03 -9.18 6.49
N ARG A 89 -28.26 -10.05 5.51
CA ARG A 89 -28.84 -11.40 5.67
C ARG A 89 -27.91 -12.43 5.02
N PRO A 90 -27.91 -13.69 5.44
CA PRO A 90 -27.10 -14.75 4.86
C PRO A 90 -27.66 -15.23 3.50
N VAL A 91 -27.90 -14.29 2.60
CA VAL A 91 -28.34 -14.55 1.22
C VAL A 91 -27.16 -14.26 0.30
N ARG A 92 -26.86 -15.18 -0.60
CA ARG A 92 -25.78 -15.01 -1.58
C ARG A 92 -26.07 -13.85 -2.52
N ASN A 93 -25.10 -12.99 -2.72
CA ASN A 93 -25.09 -11.99 -3.77
C ASN A 93 -24.29 -12.51 -4.98
N LEU A 94 -24.97 -13.25 -5.88
CA LEU A 94 -24.33 -13.86 -7.06
C LEU A 94 -23.73 -12.81 -8.01
N GLY A 95 -24.34 -11.62 -8.07
CA GLY A 95 -23.82 -10.50 -8.84
C GLY A 95 -22.45 -10.05 -8.33
N ASN A 96 -22.34 -9.82 -7.03
CA ASN A 96 -21.08 -9.42 -6.39
C ASN A 96 -20.04 -10.54 -6.45
N GLU A 97 -20.42 -11.80 -6.15
CA GLU A 97 -19.53 -12.96 -6.29
C GLU A 97 -18.93 -13.04 -7.71
N SER A 98 -19.74 -12.84 -8.75
CA SER A 98 -19.26 -12.85 -10.15
C SER A 98 -18.36 -11.66 -10.47
N SER A 99 -18.61 -10.50 -9.84
CA SER A 99 -17.74 -9.32 -9.99
C SER A 99 -16.37 -9.55 -9.37
N TYR A 100 -16.29 -10.24 -8.22
CA TYR A 100 -15.01 -10.65 -7.62
C TYR A 100 -14.30 -11.69 -8.51
N LEU A 101 -14.98 -12.74 -8.95
CA LEU A 101 -14.38 -13.75 -9.85
C LEU A 101 -13.81 -13.15 -11.14
N TYR A 102 -14.36 -12.04 -11.62
CA TYR A 102 -13.78 -11.32 -12.75
C TYR A 102 -12.32 -10.92 -12.51
N GLY A 103 -11.97 -10.57 -11.26
CA GLY A 103 -10.61 -10.22 -10.88
C GLY A 103 -9.62 -11.33 -11.22
N VAL A 104 -9.93 -12.58 -10.89
CA VAL A 104 -9.08 -13.74 -11.20
C VAL A 104 -9.12 -14.09 -12.69
N HIS A 105 -10.32 -14.19 -13.29
CA HIS A 105 -10.47 -14.72 -14.65
C HIS A 105 -9.98 -13.77 -15.73
N ALA A 106 -10.23 -12.46 -15.57
CA ALA A 106 -9.93 -11.48 -16.61
C ALA A 106 -9.01 -10.35 -16.13
N GLY A 107 -9.11 -9.96 -14.86
CA GLY A 107 -8.32 -8.87 -14.27
C GLY A 107 -6.86 -9.26 -14.11
N ALA A 108 -6.59 -10.39 -13.46
CA ALA A 108 -5.24 -10.86 -13.19
C ALA A 108 -4.39 -11.03 -14.45
N PRO A 109 -4.84 -11.69 -15.53
CA PRO A 109 -4.06 -11.78 -16.76
C PRO A 109 -3.67 -10.42 -17.35
N ARG A 110 -4.57 -9.42 -17.28
CA ARG A 110 -4.28 -8.07 -17.78
C ARG A 110 -3.28 -7.31 -16.91
N VAL A 111 -3.41 -7.41 -15.59
CA VAL A 111 -2.50 -6.75 -14.65
C VAL A 111 -1.12 -7.39 -14.75
N MET A 112 -1.01 -8.72 -14.75
CA MET A 112 0.25 -9.45 -14.90
C MET A 112 0.96 -9.09 -16.21
N ALA A 113 0.24 -9.13 -17.33
CA ALA A 113 0.80 -8.77 -18.64
C ALA A 113 1.28 -7.32 -18.70
N LEU A 114 0.62 -6.40 -17.97
CA LEU A 114 1.05 -5.00 -17.90
C LEU A 114 2.34 -4.89 -17.07
N LEU A 115 2.41 -5.50 -15.89
CA LEU A 115 3.60 -5.48 -15.05
C LEU A 115 4.81 -6.09 -15.78
N GLU A 116 4.62 -7.23 -16.42
CA GLU A 116 5.64 -7.90 -17.24
C GLU A 116 6.13 -6.98 -18.37
N ARG A 117 5.20 -6.41 -19.15
CA ARG A 117 5.54 -5.50 -20.27
C ARG A 117 6.45 -4.35 -19.84
N TYR A 118 6.23 -3.81 -18.66
CA TYR A 118 7.01 -2.67 -18.15
C TYR A 118 8.14 -3.07 -17.20
N GLY A 119 8.40 -4.38 -17.00
CA GLY A 119 9.44 -4.88 -16.12
C GLY A 119 9.28 -4.42 -14.67
N ILE A 120 8.05 -4.41 -14.17
CA ILE A 120 7.73 -3.94 -12.82
C ILE A 120 7.55 -5.13 -11.90
N ARG A 121 8.32 -5.16 -10.82
CA ARG A 121 8.04 -6.02 -9.66
C ARG A 121 7.11 -5.27 -8.70
N ALA A 122 6.00 -5.89 -8.35
CA ALA A 122 4.98 -5.35 -7.45
C ALA A 122 4.89 -6.17 -6.17
N THR A 123 4.25 -5.62 -5.15
CA THR A 123 3.84 -6.36 -3.96
C THR A 123 2.38 -6.78 -4.14
N PHE A 124 2.13 -8.09 -4.10
CA PHE A 124 0.79 -8.66 -4.10
C PHE A 124 0.36 -8.87 -2.64
N THR A 125 -0.56 -8.04 -2.16
CA THR A 125 -1.21 -8.25 -0.86
C THR A 125 -2.33 -9.24 -1.04
N ALA A 126 -2.13 -10.47 -0.56
CA ALA A 126 -3.05 -11.56 -0.82
C ALA A 126 -3.67 -12.12 0.46
N ALA A 127 -5.00 -12.21 0.48
CA ALA A 127 -5.68 -13.08 1.42
C ALA A 127 -5.34 -14.54 1.06
N ALA A 128 -4.91 -15.34 2.06
CA ALA A 128 -4.38 -16.67 1.79
C ALA A 128 -5.37 -17.57 1.03
N VAL A 129 -6.66 -17.56 1.41
CA VAL A 129 -7.73 -18.30 0.72
C VAL A 129 -7.88 -17.91 -0.74
N ALA A 130 -7.61 -16.65 -1.11
CA ALA A 130 -7.66 -16.22 -2.50
C ALA A 130 -6.59 -16.93 -3.34
N LEU A 131 -5.39 -17.12 -2.80
CA LEU A 131 -4.33 -17.87 -3.47
C LEU A 131 -4.60 -19.38 -3.48
N GLU A 132 -5.14 -19.95 -2.39
CA GLU A 132 -5.57 -21.37 -2.35
C GLU A 132 -6.56 -21.67 -3.48
N ARG A 133 -7.48 -20.74 -3.76
CA ARG A 133 -8.52 -20.86 -4.78
C ARG A 133 -8.05 -20.53 -6.19
N ALA A 134 -6.92 -19.83 -6.30
CA ALA A 134 -6.34 -19.42 -7.58
C ALA A 134 -4.83 -19.83 -7.68
N PRO A 135 -4.49 -21.14 -7.64
CA PRO A 135 -3.11 -21.60 -7.60
C PRO A 135 -2.30 -21.22 -8.84
N GLU A 136 -2.96 -21.04 -10.00
CA GLU A 136 -2.31 -20.54 -11.22
C GLU A 136 -1.83 -19.09 -11.03
N LEU A 137 -2.65 -18.25 -10.40
CA LEU A 137 -2.28 -16.87 -10.08
C LEU A 137 -1.12 -16.86 -9.09
N ALA A 138 -1.17 -17.68 -8.02
CA ALA A 138 -0.09 -17.78 -7.04
C ALA A 138 1.25 -18.13 -7.71
N ARG A 139 1.25 -19.12 -8.61
CA ARG A 139 2.45 -19.47 -9.38
C ARG A 139 2.92 -18.33 -10.30
N ALA A 140 2.00 -17.65 -10.98
CA ALA A 140 2.35 -16.53 -11.85
C ALA A 140 2.98 -15.36 -11.08
N ILE A 141 2.47 -15.03 -9.90
CA ILE A 141 3.03 -13.98 -9.03
C ILE A 141 4.49 -14.31 -8.68
N VAL A 142 4.76 -15.52 -8.22
CA VAL A 142 6.11 -15.96 -7.84
C VAL A 142 7.04 -16.01 -9.06
N ALA A 143 6.58 -16.59 -10.17
CA ALA A 143 7.35 -16.70 -11.42
C ALA A 143 7.70 -15.32 -11.99
N GLY A 144 6.84 -14.31 -11.79
CA GLY A 144 7.09 -12.91 -12.17
C GLY A 144 8.06 -12.18 -11.23
N GLY A 145 8.58 -12.83 -10.20
CA GLY A 145 9.48 -12.23 -9.20
C GLY A 145 8.81 -11.16 -8.33
N HIS A 146 7.50 -11.22 -8.22
CA HIS A 146 6.74 -10.32 -7.34
C HIS A 146 6.82 -10.76 -5.88
N GLU A 147 6.66 -9.83 -4.97
CA GLU A 147 6.51 -10.11 -3.55
C GLU A 147 5.08 -10.56 -3.23
N VAL A 148 4.94 -11.54 -2.34
CA VAL A 148 3.66 -11.86 -1.68
C VAL A 148 3.68 -11.34 -0.26
N CYS A 149 2.73 -10.45 0.05
CA CYS A 149 2.48 -9.88 1.37
C CYS A 149 1.15 -10.41 1.90
N ALA A 150 1.06 -10.77 3.17
CA ALA A 150 -0.16 -11.31 3.73
C ALA A 150 -1.25 -10.23 3.91
N HIS A 151 -2.48 -10.57 3.51
CA HIS A 151 -3.69 -9.75 3.69
C HIS A 151 -4.77 -10.47 4.50
N GLY A 152 -4.31 -11.21 5.52
CA GLY A 152 -5.14 -12.09 6.31
C GLY A 152 -5.27 -13.50 5.72
N TYR A 153 -5.85 -14.42 6.52
CA TYR A 153 -6.21 -15.75 6.01
C TYR A 153 -7.40 -15.66 5.04
N ARG A 154 -8.46 -14.95 5.47
CA ARG A 154 -9.57 -14.48 4.63
C ARG A 154 -9.57 -12.95 4.59
N TRP A 155 -10.22 -12.38 3.60
CA TRP A 155 -10.40 -10.94 3.53
C TRP A 155 -11.59 -10.49 4.38
N ILE A 156 -11.41 -10.54 5.69
CA ILE A 156 -12.39 -10.19 6.71
C ILE A 156 -11.78 -9.23 7.74
N HIS A 157 -12.63 -8.50 8.45
CA HIS A 157 -12.19 -7.59 9.50
C HIS A 157 -11.74 -8.36 10.76
N GLN A 158 -10.63 -7.93 11.37
CA GLN A 158 -10.05 -8.52 12.57
C GLN A 158 -10.58 -7.92 13.87
N PHE A 159 -11.15 -6.70 13.84
CA PHE A 159 -11.51 -5.91 15.02
C PHE A 159 -12.39 -6.63 16.06
N SER A 160 -13.09 -7.68 15.69
CA SER A 160 -13.94 -8.46 16.59
C SER A 160 -13.29 -9.77 17.08
N MET A 161 -12.06 -10.03 16.69
CA MET A 161 -11.32 -11.22 17.15
C MET A 161 -10.74 -10.95 18.53
N ASP A 162 -10.76 -11.95 19.40
CA ASP A 162 -9.90 -11.95 20.58
C ASP A 162 -8.44 -12.22 20.18
N GLU A 163 -7.51 -12.02 21.10
CA GLU A 163 -6.09 -12.16 20.82
C GLU A 163 -5.71 -13.55 20.32
N ALA A 164 -6.31 -14.61 20.88
CA ALA A 164 -5.99 -15.99 20.50
C ALA A 164 -6.48 -16.30 19.07
N ALA A 165 -7.69 -15.85 18.74
CA ALA A 165 -8.27 -16.02 17.42
C ALA A 165 -7.49 -15.19 16.36
N GLU A 166 -7.09 -13.97 16.69
CA GLU A 166 -6.29 -13.13 15.78
C GLU A 166 -4.89 -13.72 15.55
N ARG A 167 -4.23 -14.24 16.59
CA ARG A 167 -2.95 -14.93 16.45
C ARG A 167 -3.05 -16.13 15.52
N GLU A 168 -4.07 -16.95 15.70
CA GLU A 168 -4.30 -18.10 14.83
C GLU A 168 -4.60 -17.67 13.39
N PHE A 169 -5.36 -16.60 13.21
CA PHE A 169 -5.65 -16.02 11.90
C PHE A 169 -4.37 -15.56 11.18
N ILE A 170 -3.45 -14.91 11.89
CA ILE A 170 -2.17 -14.46 11.37
C ILE A 170 -1.27 -15.66 11.02
N ARG A 171 -1.15 -16.65 11.92
CA ARG A 171 -0.36 -17.87 11.69
C ARG A 171 -0.85 -18.65 10.48
N LYS A 172 -2.15 -18.84 10.41
CA LYS A 172 -2.79 -19.58 9.33
C LYS A 172 -2.60 -18.88 7.99
N ALA A 173 -2.67 -17.54 7.95
CA ALA A 173 -2.37 -16.77 6.76
C ALA A 173 -0.92 -17.00 6.29
N ALA A 174 0.05 -16.87 7.19
CA ALA A 174 1.46 -17.05 6.86
C ALA A 174 1.76 -18.46 6.35
N ALA A 175 1.28 -19.49 7.06
CA ALA A 175 1.51 -20.90 6.69
C ALA A 175 0.86 -21.26 5.36
N SER A 176 -0.37 -20.79 5.10
CA SER A 176 -1.07 -21.06 3.85
C SER A 176 -0.40 -20.39 2.66
N ILE A 177 0.01 -19.11 2.80
CA ILE A 177 0.75 -18.40 1.75
C ILE A 177 2.07 -19.12 1.46
N GLU A 178 2.82 -19.50 2.49
CA GLU A 178 4.07 -20.23 2.32
C GLU A 178 3.87 -21.58 1.60
N THR A 179 2.82 -22.32 1.97
CA THR A 179 2.46 -23.58 1.30
C THR A 179 2.09 -23.37 -0.17
N THR A 180 1.32 -22.32 -0.47
CA THR A 180 0.77 -22.07 -1.80
C THR A 180 1.81 -21.48 -2.76
N THR A 181 2.73 -20.66 -2.24
CA THR A 181 3.69 -19.88 -3.04
C THR A 181 5.13 -20.37 -2.91
N GLY A 182 5.44 -21.18 -1.92
CA GLY A 182 6.82 -21.55 -1.56
C GLY A 182 7.60 -20.43 -0.88
N GLN A 183 6.96 -19.31 -0.53
CA GLN A 183 7.59 -18.14 0.09
C GLN A 183 6.81 -17.70 1.33
N ARG A 184 7.51 -17.60 2.47
CA ARG A 184 6.93 -17.00 3.66
C ARG A 184 6.68 -15.50 3.44
N PRO A 185 5.50 -14.95 3.76
CA PRO A 185 5.27 -13.52 3.71
C PRO A 185 6.02 -12.81 4.85
N TYR A 186 6.68 -11.70 4.55
CA TYR A 186 7.38 -10.86 5.53
C TYR A 186 6.59 -9.61 5.91
N GLY A 187 5.60 -9.24 5.10
CA GLY A 187 4.76 -8.07 5.27
C GLY A 187 3.30 -8.44 5.56
N TRP A 188 2.61 -7.50 6.18
CA TRP A 188 1.21 -7.60 6.52
C TRP A 188 0.41 -6.36 6.14
N LEU A 189 -0.79 -6.55 5.64
CA LEU A 189 -1.84 -5.54 5.48
C LEU A 189 -3.14 -6.11 6.06
N SER A 190 -3.72 -5.45 7.05
CA SER A 190 -5.05 -5.78 7.55
C SER A 190 -6.15 -5.27 6.62
N ARG A 191 -7.31 -5.87 6.68
CA ARG A 191 -8.49 -5.29 6.06
C ARG A 191 -8.98 -4.09 6.90
N TYR A 192 -8.25 -2.98 6.88
CA TYR A 192 -8.54 -1.66 7.46
C TYR A 192 -8.84 -1.67 8.98
N LEU A 193 -9.81 -2.48 9.46
CA LEU A 193 -10.17 -2.58 10.87
C LEU A 193 -9.46 -3.78 11.52
N PHE A 194 -8.50 -3.49 12.38
CA PHE A 194 -7.68 -4.45 13.12
C PHE A 194 -7.79 -4.19 14.64
N THR A 195 -7.13 -5.00 15.49
CA THR A 195 -7.19 -4.86 16.94
C THR A 195 -5.97 -4.11 17.49
N GLU A 196 -6.01 -3.74 18.76
CA GLU A 196 -4.86 -3.20 19.47
C GLU A 196 -3.71 -4.22 19.63
N HIS A 197 -3.99 -5.53 19.47
CA HIS A 197 -3.01 -6.60 19.58
C HIS A 197 -2.27 -6.85 18.26
N THR A 198 -2.82 -6.48 17.12
CA THR A 198 -2.32 -6.84 15.79
C THR A 198 -0.82 -6.58 15.63
N ARG A 199 -0.34 -5.38 15.96
CA ARG A 199 1.06 -5.00 15.76
C ARG A 199 2.02 -5.84 16.58
N ARG A 200 1.67 -6.11 17.85
CA ARG A 200 2.44 -7.00 18.74
C ARG A 200 2.46 -8.43 18.19
N LEU A 201 1.30 -8.93 17.79
CA LEU A 201 1.18 -10.29 17.23
C LEU A 201 2.02 -10.44 15.95
N LEU A 202 2.03 -9.45 15.07
CA LEU A 202 2.87 -9.48 13.86
C LEU A 202 4.35 -9.60 14.20
N ILE A 203 4.84 -8.84 15.19
CA ILE A 203 6.23 -8.93 15.66
C ILE A 203 6.52 -10.33 16.22
N GLU A 204 5.62 -10.87 17.03
CA GLU A 204 5.77 -12.19 17.65
C GLU A 204 5.76 -13.32 16.63
N GLU A 205 4.96 -13.20 15.59
CA GLU A 205 4.85 -14.16 14.50
C GLU A 205 5.92 -13.94 13.39
N GLY A 206 6.87 -13.03 13.60
CA GLY A 206 8.05 -12.87 12.75
C GLY A 206 7.85 -12.07 11.46
N PHE A 207 6.82 -11.25 11.40
CA PHE A 207 6.70 -10.25 10.34
C PHE A 207 7.70 -9.13 10.55
N THR A 208 8.26 -8.60 9.47
CA THR A 208 9.30 -7.58 9.50
C THR A 208 8.78 -6.18 9.21
N TYR A 209 7.65 -6.08 8.51
CA TYR A 209 6.96 -4.83 8.26
C TYR A 209 5.44 -5.02 8.18
N HIS A 210 4.72 -3.90 8.37
CA HIS A 210 3.29 -3.84 8.07
C HIS A 210 2.94 -2.54 7.33
N MET A 211 1.72 -2.48 6.79
CA MET A 211 1.22 -1.34 6.01
C MET A 211 0.03 -0.64 6.66
N ASP A 212 -0.36 -1.05 7.87
CA ASP A 212 -1.56 -0.59 8.59
C ASP A 212 -1.32 0.75 9.30
N ASP A 213 -0.79 1.71 8.54
CA ASP A 213 -0.66 3.09 8.97
C ASP A 213 -0.65 3.99 7.73
N TYR A 214 -1.26 5.16 7.85
CA TYR A 214 -1.52 6.08 6.74
C TYR A 214 -1.04 7.50 7.06
N SER A 215 -0.15 7.62 8.07
CA SER A 215 0.19 8.91 8.67
C SER A 215 1.41 9.59 8.08
N ASP A 216 2.16 8.93 7.19
CA ASP A 216 3.40 9.51 6.63
C ASP A 216 3.62 9.03 5.17
N ASP A 217 4.48 9.75 4.46
CA ASP A 217 4.95 9.47 3.09
C ASP A 217 6.35 8.84 3.06
N VAL A 218 6.83 8.32 4.19
CA VAL A 218 8.11 7.64 4.34
C VAL A 218 7.99 6.54 5.41
N PRO A 219 8.70 5.42 5.30
CA PRO A 219 8.67 4.41 6.34
C PRO A 219 9.17 4.94 7.69
N PHE A 220 8.72 4.30 8.78
CA PHE A 220 9.14 4.63 10.14
C PHE A 220 9.12 3.37 11.04
N TRP A 221 9.77 3.48 12.21
CA TRP A 221 9.71 2.44 13.22
C TRP A 221 8.45 2.59 14.07
N ASP A 222 7.66 1.52 14.15
CA ASP A 222 6.65 1.34 15.19
C ASP A 222 7.23 0.50 16.33
N VAL A 223 7.02 0.92 17.57
CA VAL A 223 7.59 0.28 18.75
C VAL A 223 6.49 -0.16 19.69
N VAL A 224 6.33 -1.47 19.82
CA VAL A 224 5.34 -2.09 20.68
C VAL A 224 6.07 -2.97 21.69
N ASP A 225 5.87 -2.74 22.99
CA ASP A 225 6.49 -3.49 24.08
C ASP A 225 8.02 -3.60 23.96
N GLY A 226 8.68 -2.51 23.56
CA GLY A 226 10.13 -2.45 23.38
C GLY A 226 10.66 -3.13 22.12
N ARG A 227 9.83 -3.85 21.35
CA ARG A 227 10.16 -4.47 20.06
C ARG A 227 9.74 -3.58 18.92
N ALA A 228 10.45 -3.63 17.80
CA ALA A 228 10.19 -2.76 16.66
C ALA A 228 9.81 -3.54 15.41
N ILE A 229 8.94 -2.93 14.62
CA ILE A 229 8.56 -3.36 13.29
C ILE A 229 8.58 -2.14 12.36
N VAL A 230 8.92 -2.34 11.09
CA VAL A 230 8.88 -1.23 10.12
C VAL A 230 7.44 -1.00 9.67
N VAL A 231 6.99 0.23 9.74
CA VAL A 231 5.79 0.67 9.02
C VAL A 231 6.22 1.13 7.63
N VAL A 232 5.61 0.57 6.61
CA VAL A 232 5.72 1.06 5.23
C VAL A 232 4.34 1.61 4.87
N PRO A 233 4.09 2.92 4.99
CA PRO A 233 2.75 3.48 4.92
C PRO A 233 2.02 3.12 3.62
N TYR A 234 0.71 2.83 3.74
CA TYR A 234 -0.16 2.59 2.59
C TYR A 234 -0.97 3.84 2.27
N ALA A 235 -1.27 4.09 1.00
CA ALA A 235 -2.08 5.22 0.60
C ALA A 235 -3.52 4.77 0.30
N LEU A 236 -4.49 5.47 0.89
CA LEU A 236 -5.92 5.23 0.68
C LEU A 236 -6.51 6.12 -0.41
N ASP A 237 -5.93 7.29 -0.59
CA ASP A 237 -6.43 8.36 -1.47
C ASP A 237 -6.17 8.09 -2.95
N SER A 238 -5.01 7.50 -3.30
CA SER A 238 -4.65 7.10 -4.66
C SER A 238 -5.07 5.67 -5.03
N ASN A 239 -5.70 4.94 -4.11
CA ASN A 239 -6.17 3.57 -4.31
C ASN A 239 -7.31 3.52 -5.35
N ASP A 240 -7.34 2.48 -6.20
CA ASP A 240 -8.35 2.32 -7.25
C ASP A 240 -9.78 2.06 -6.73
N MET A 241 -9.94 1.77 -5.42
CA MET A 241 -11.24 1.78 -4.74
C MET A 241 -11.99 3.10 -4.92
N LYS A 242 -11.28 4.21 -5.14
CA LYS A 242 -11.88 5.50 -5.46
C LYS A 242 -12.68 5.50 -6.77
N MET A 243 -12.43 4.54 -7.66
CA MET A 243 -13.26 4.35 -8.86
C MET A 243 -14.47 3.42 -8.63
N TRP A 244 -14.59 2.84 -7.43
CA TRP A 244 -15.62 1.85 -7.13
C TRP A 244 -16.60 2.31 -6.05
N THR A 245 -16.12 2.97 -5.03
CA THR A 245 -16.95 3.48 -3.93
C THR A 245 -17.47 4.89 -4.21
N ALA A 246 -18.74 5.13 -3.90
CA ALA A 246 -19.37 6.44 -4.11
C ALA A 246 -18.78 7.55 -3.18
N PRO A 247 -18.56 8.77 -3.68
CA PRO A 247 -18.67 9.19 -5.06
C PRO A 247 -17.50 8.66 -5.90
N ALA A 248 -17.81 7.86 -6.93
CA ALA A 248 -16.77 7.19 -7.73
C ALA A 248 -16.06 8.16 -8.68
N LEU A 249 -14.75 8.07 -8.75
CA LEU A 249 -13.96 8.77 -9.76
C LEU A 249 -14.04 8.03 -11.10
N THR A 250 -14.03 8.80 -12.18
CA THR A 250 -13.76 8.22 -13.51
C THR A 250 -12.30 7.77 -13.60
N PRO A 251 -11.95 6.86 -14.52
CA PRO A 251 -10.55 6.48 -14.73
C PRO A 251 -9.62 7.63 -15.01
N GLU A 252 -10.08 8.66 -15.73
CA GLU A 252 -9.29 9.86 -16.02
C GLU A 252 -9.08 10.73 -14.77
N GLN A 253 -10.10 10.89 -13.93
CA GLN A 253 -9.97 11.62 -12.67
C GLN A 253 -9.02 10.91 -11.70
N TRP A 254 -9.13 9.58 -11.59
CA TRP A 254 -8.21 8.78 -10.78
C TRP A 254 -6.77 8.91 -11.29
N LEU A 255 -6.57 8.82 -12.61
CA LEU A 255 -5.24 8.95 -13.22
C LEU A 255 -4.65 10.35 -12.95
N ALA A 256 -5.45 11.41 -13.14
CA ALA A 256 -5.01 12.77 -12.86
C ALA A 256 -4.58 12.93 -11.40
N TYR A 257 -5.39 12.45 -10.46
CA TYR A 257 -5.06 12.48 -9.03
C TYR A 257 -3.77 11.70 -8.70
N ALA A 258 -3.62 10.49 -9.26
CA ALA A 258 -2.42 9.69 -9.03
C ALA A 258 -1.15 10.34 -9.59
N ILE A 259 -1.24 11.02 -10.76
CA ILE A 259 -0.12 11.75 -11.35
C ILE A 259 0.25 12.97 -10.48
N GLU A 260 -0.72 13.75 -10.02
CA GLU A 260 -0.47 14.89 -9.13
C GLU A 260 0.16 14.45 -7.81
N THR A 261 -0.35 13.37 -7.21
CA THR A 261 0.25 12.77 -6.00
C THR A 261 1.71 12.38 -6.24
N PHE A 262 1.96 11.69 -7.35
CA PHE A 262 3.32 11.33 -7.75
C PHE A 262 4.20 12.57 -7.91
N GLN A 263 3.73 13.60 -8.60
CA GLN A 263 4.51 14.80 -8.91
C GLN A 263 4.92 15.55 -7.63
N VAL A 264 3.99 15.74 -6.68
CA VAL A 264 4.28 16.40 -5.40
C VAL A 264 5.34 15.61 -4.62
N LEU A 265 5.17 14.30 -4.47
CA LEU A 265 6.13 13.47 -3.73
C LEU A 265 7.49 13.39 -4.43
N TYR A 266 7.49 13.40 -5.77
CA TYR A 266 8.71 13.42 -6.55
C TYR A 266 9.49 14.74 -6.38
N GLU A 267 8.80 15.89 -6.40
CA GLU A 267 9.42 17.20 -6.15
C GLU A 267 9.97 17.32 -4.73
N GLU A 268 9.20 16.91 -3.73
CA GLU A 268 9.67 16.86 -2.34
C GLU A 268 10.87 15.91 -2.15
N GLY A 269 10.89 14.82 -2.89
CA GLY A 269 11.94 13.82 -2.90
C GLY A 269 13.32 14.36 -3.30
N ALA A 270 13.38 15.53 -3.94
CA ALA A 270 14.62 16.20 -4.25
C ALA A 270 15.39 16.68 -3.01
N THR A 271 14.68 16.92 -1.90
CA THR A 271 15.26 17.50 -0.67
C THR A 271 15.17 16.57 0.55
N ARG A 272 14.26 15.62 0.54
CA ARG A 272 14.02 14.68 1.64
C ARG A 272 13.48 13.35 1.12
N PRO A 273 13.73 12.22 1.81
CA PRO A 273 13.20 10.94 1.36
C PRO A 273 11.68 10.97 1.21
N ARG A 274 11.18 10.38 0.11
CA ARG A 274 9.75 10.20 -0.14
C ARG A 274 9.50 8.85 -0.77
N MET A 275 8.31 8.32 -0.52
CA MET A 275 7.79 7.16 -1.21
C MET A 275 6.33 7.39 -1.65
N MET A 276 5.95 6.74 -2.72
CA MET A 276 4.54 6.64 -3.12
C MET A 276 4.09 5.19 -3.11
N SER A 277 2.92 4.96 -2.55
CA SER A 277 2.19 3.69 -2.63
C SER A 277 1.00 3.84 -3.56
N LEU A 278 0.89 2.99 -4.57
CA LEU A 278 -0.31 2.93 -5.41
C LEU A 278 -0.96 1.55 -5.26
N GLY A 279 -2.14 1.51 -4.63
CA GLY A 279 -2.91 0.30 -4.44
C GLY A 279 -3.94 0.09 -5.55
N VAL A 280 -3.97 -1.11 -6.12
CA VAL A 280 -4.96 -1.52 -7.13
C VAL A 280 -5.52 -2.90 -6.81
N HIS A 281 -6.73 -3.20 -7.28
CA HIS A 281 -7.42 -4.48 -7.09
C HIS A 281 -7.66 -5.14 -8.44
N LEU A 282 -7.47 -6.45 -8.52
CA LEU A 282 -7.61 -7.20 -9.78
C LEU A 282 -8.99 -7.00 -10.41
N ARG A 283 -10.06 -7.04 -9.60
CA ARG A 283 -11.45 -6.86 -10.06
C ARG A 283 -11.78 -5.43 -10.49
N ILE A 284 -11.03 -4.44 -9.99
CA ILE A 284 -11.28 -3.03 -10.28
C ILE A 284 -10.43 -2.57 -11.45
N ILE A 285 -9.11 -2.50 -11.25
CA ILE A 285 -8.19 -1.98 -12.27
C ILE A 285 -8.13 -2.87 -13.52
N GLY A 286 -8.37 -4.18 -13.35
CA GLY A 286 -8.35 -5.15 -14.45
C GLY A 286 -9.50 -5.01 -15.45
N ARG A 287 -10.50 -4.14 -15.21
CA ARG A 287 -11.58 -3.85 -16.17
C ARG A 287 -11.02 -3.12 -17.40
N PRO A 288 -11.53 -3.41 -18.63
CA PRO A 288 -11.02 -2.82 -19.87
C PRO A 288 -10.97 -1.30 -19.87
N GLY A 289 -11.98 -0.65 -19.30
CA GLY A 289 -12.05 0.82 -19.21
C GLY A 289 -11.08 1.42 -18.20
N ARG A 290 -10.64 0.66 -17.19
CA ARG A 290 -9.78 1.14 -16.09
C ARG A 290 -8.30 0.81 -16.31
N ILE A 291 -7.97 -0.33 -16.89
CA ILE A 291 -6.58 -0.78 -17.07
C ILE A 291 -5.74 0.20 -17.91
N ARG A 292 -6.36 0.96 -18.82
CA ARG A 292 -5.69 1.99 -19.59
C ARG A 292 -5.19 3.16 -18.73
N ALA A 293 -5.95 3.55 -17.71
CA ALA A 293 -5.52 4.58 -16.77
C ALA A 293 -4.28 4.09 -15.98
N PHE A 294 -4.30 2.85 -15.51
CA PHE A 294 -3.14 2.26 -14.84
C PHE A 294 -1.92 2.17 -15.76
N GLN A 295 -2.10 1.73 -17.01
CA GLN A 295 -1.02 1.72 -17.99
C GLN A 295 -0.40 3.09 -18.19
N ARG A 296 -1.20 4.15 -18.32
CA ARG A 296 -0.74 5.54 -18.50
C ARG A 296 0.00 6.04 -17.25
N PHE A 297 -0.46 5.68 -16.06
CA PHE A 297 0.26 5.99 -14.82
C PHE A 297 1.62 5.29 -14.78
N VAL A 298 1.69 4.01 -15.09
CA VAL A 298 2.96 3.26 -15.18
C VAL A 298 3.92 3.89 -16.19
N GLN A 299 3.41 4.30 -17.36
CA GLN A 299 4.21 5.00 -18.36
C GLN A 299 4.76 6.33 -17.84
N HIS A 300 3.92 7.10 -17.13
CA HIS A 300 4.34 8.34 -16.51
C HIS A 300 5.46 8.12 -15.50
N VAL A 301 5.32 7.18 -14.58
CA VAL A 301 6.35 6.83 -13.59
C VAL A 301 7.66 6.40 -14.27
N ARG A 302 7.57 5.55 -15.31
CA ARG A 302 8.74 5.05 -16.06
C ARG A 302 9.44 6.14 -16.87
N SER A 303 8.78 7.21 -17.22
CA SER A 303 9.37 8.35 -17.94
C SER A 303 10.15 9.30 -17.04
N GLN A 304 9.98 9.19 -15.69
CA GLN A 304 10.67 10.06 -14.77
C GLN A 304 12.05 9.45 -14.38
N PRO A 305 13.13 10.25 -14.44
CA PRO A 305 14.45 9.80 -13.95
C PRO A 305 14.44 9.67 -12.43
N ARG A 306 15.39 8.94 -11.88
CA ARG A 306 15.61 8.83 -10.43
C ARG A 306 14.39 8.37 -9.63
N VAL A 307 13.58 7.46 -10.20
CA VAL A 307 12.51 6.74 -9.50
C VAL A 307 12.96 5.31 -9.28
N TRP A 308 12.96 4.88 -8.04
CA TRP A 308 13.22 3.50 -7.66
C TRP A 308 11.89 2.76 -7.52
N ILE A 309 11.56 1.92 -8.50
CA ILE A 309 10.38 1.07 -8.43
C ILE A 309 10.76 -0.20 -7.67
N ALA A 310 10.10 -0.44 -6.54
CA ALA A 310 10.46 -1.50 -5.60
C ALA A 310 9.24 -2.17 -4.97
N THR A 311 9.44 -3.39 -4.49
CA THR A 311 8.49 -4.06 -3.61
C THR A 311 8.47 -3.40 -2.23
N ARG A 312 7.42 -3.64 -1.46
CA ARG A 312 7.30 -3.10 -0.09
C ARG A 312 8.39 -3.63 0.82
N ARG A 313 8.75 -4.90 0.65
CA ARG A 313 9.83 -5.52 1.40
C ARG A 313 11.18 -4.85 1.10
N GLU A 314 11.49 -4.60 -0.16
CA GLU A 314 12.74 -3.92 -0.54
C GLU A 314 12.80 -2.50 0.07
N ILE A 315 11.67 -1.78 0.07
CA ILE A 315 11.57 -0.46 0.70
C ILE A 315 11.79 -0.56 2.22
N ALA A 316 11.13 -1.52 2.89
CA ALA A 316 11.28 -1.75 4.32
C ALA A 316 12.73 -2.07 4.70
N GLU A 317 13.33 -3.02 4.00
CA GLU A 317 14.72 -3.46 4.24
C GLU A 317 15.72 -2.32 4.00
N ARG A 318 15.57 -1.58 2.89
CA ARG A 318 16.45 -0.45 2.57
C ARG A 318 16.33 0.67 3.58
N TRP A 319 15.08 1.01 3.96
CA TRP A 319 14.83 2.06 4.93
C TRP A 319 15.40 1.69 6.31
N ALA A 320 15.15 0.47 6.79
CA ALA A 320 15.66 -0.02 8.07
C ALA A 320 17.20 -0.01 8.13
N ALA A 321 17.84 -0.42 7.04
CA ALA A 321 19.31 -0.39 6.94
C ALA A 321 19.88 1.04 6.99
N ALA A 322 19.19 2.02 6.40
CA ALA A 322 19.58 3.42 6.42
C ALA A 322 19.24 4.12 7.75
N ASN A 323 18.29 3.59 8.51
CA ASN A 323 17.80 4.15 9.78
C ASN A 323 17.87 3.10 10.91
N PRO A 324 19.08 2.61 11.27
CA PRO A 324 19.19 1.58 12.30
C PRO A 324 18.62 2.11 13.61
N ARG A 325 17.82 1.28 14.28
CA ARG A 325 17.26 1.61 15.59
C ARG A 325 18.42 1.78 16.59
N ARG A 326 18.53 2.96 17.18
CA ARG A 326 19.36 3.13 18.37
C ARG A 326 18.62 2.45 19.52
N LEU A 327 19.16 1.37 20.03
CA LEU A 327 18.71 0.81 21.31
C LEU A 327 18.99 1.88 22.38
N ALA A 328 17.93 2.35 23.02
CA ALA A 328 18.04 3.27 24.16
C ALA A 328 18.53 2.53 25.38
#